data_a01a01f83b584df9f6a5b02327b8dfea
#
_entry.id   a01a01f83b584df9f6a5b02327b8dfea
#
_cell.length_a   1.000
_cell.length_b   1.000
_cell.length_c   1.000
_cell.angle_alpha   90.00
_cell.angle_beta   90.00
_cell.angle_gamma   90.00
#
_symmetry.space_group_name_H-M   'P 1'
#
loop_
_entity.id
_entity.type
_entity.pdbx_description
1 polymer ?
#
loop_
_entity_poly.entity_id
_entity_poly.type
_entity_poly.pdbx_seq_one_letter_code
_entity_poly.pdbx_strand_id
1 'polypeptide(L)'
;MKPRIDLHIHTTCSDGSLSPREVIDEAVRLEVNCIAIADHDTVEAYHEELIQYVHEKGIKLIPAVEISTKIKKCGIHVLGYNIDVKNPTFLKELSTLRNARQVYLKQVAEKLEVLGYQVDIDKLSKLETVTKAHIAKDIITKEQNRNQLEHDFGHLPNQGEFIETIMNEGCPAYVEKKTVTPKEAAKMIRNAGGKVVLAHPVSYRYEDNLSPKEILEIIKEMQADGIESNYIYIDKNQQKIDESNFWNQFAQTHHLKTTIGSDFHCKDNLHPEIGLIQENIHLSETEIHNMLEFLEK
;
A
#
# COMPACT_ATOMS: atom_id res chain seq x y z
N MET A 1 -14.86 -7.55 -24.55
CA MET A 1 -14.94 -6.75 -23.30
C MET A 1 -13.65 -5.98 -23.14
N LYS A 2 -13.67 -4.76 -22.63
CA LYS A 2 -12.43 -4.03 -22.32
C LYS A 2 -11.70 -4.80 -21.22
N PRO A 3 -10.36 -4.98 -21.29
CA PRO A 3 -9.63 -5.64 -20.24
C PRO A 3 -9.75 -4.83 -18.93
N ARG A 4 -10.10 -5.51 -17.83
CA ARG A 4 -10.05 -4.94 -16.49
C ARG A 4 -8.66 -5.21 -15.90
N ILE A 5 -8.08 -4.18 -15.30
CA ILE A 5 -6.77 -4.27 -14.67
C ILE A 5 -6.81 -3.61 -13.29
N ASP A 6 -6.01 -4.13 -12.37
CA ASP A 6 -5.78 -3.55 -11.05
C ASP A 6 -4.34 -3.82 -10.62
N LEU A 7 -3.56 -2.77 -10.53
CA LEU A 7 -2.11 -2.89 -10.35
C LEU A 7 -1.65 -2.56 -8.93
N HIS A 8 -2.59 -2.43 -7.96
CA HIS A 8 -2.26 -2.16 -6.58
C HIS A 8 -3.23 -2.89 -5.65
N ILE A 9 -2.84 -4.06 -5.19
CA ILE A 9 -3.64 -4.95 -4.35
C ILE A 9 -2.77 -5.48 -3.22
N HIS A 10 -3.29 -5.45 -1.98
CA HIS A 10 -2.65 -6.03 -0.81
C HIS A 10 -3.26 -7.38 -0.44
N THR A 11 -2.43 -8.25 0.13
CA THR A 11 -2.82 -9.58 0.60
C THR A 11 -2.49 -9.79 2.06
N THR A 12 -2.79 -10.98 2.60
CA THR A 12 -2.40 -11.36 3.96
C THR A 12 -0.88 -11.49 4.13
N CYS A 13 -0.08 -11.36 3.08
CA CYS A 13 1.38 -11.24 3.20
C CYS A 13 1.80 -9.86 3.74
N SER A 14 0.92 -8.85 3.65
CA SER A 14 1.07 -7.57 4.35
C SER A 14 -0.16 -7.30 5.23
N ASP A 15 -1.03 -6.38 4.85
CA ASP A 15 -2.19 -5.94 5.63
C ASP A 15 -3.52 -6.06 4.88
N GLY A 16 -3.53 -6.73 3.76
CA GLY A 16 -4.75 -7.16 3.09
C GLY A 16 -5.48 -8.26 3.86
N SER A 17 -6.77 -8.39 3.62
CA SER A 17 -7.64 -9.38 4.28
C SER A 17 -7.75 -10.71 3.54
N LEU A 18 -7.44 -10.74 2.25
CA LEU A 18 -7.48 -11.91 1.41
C LEU A 18 -6.09 -12.51 1.24
N SER A 19 -5.99 -13.85 1.26
CA SER A 19 -4.75 -14.52 0.88
C SER A 19 -4.43 -14.27 -0.61
N PRO A 20 -3.17 -14.43 -1.05
CA PRO A 20 -2.82 -14.28 -2.46
C PRO A 20 -3.71 -15.11 -3.39
N ARG A 21 -4.07 -16.33 -2.99
CA ARG A 21 -4.96 -17.21 -3.76
C ARG A 21 -6.38 -16.67 -3.85
N GLU A 22 -6.94 -16.17 -2.74
CA GLU A 22 -8.28 -15.57 -2.70
C GLU A 22 -8.34 -14.29 -3.54
N VAL A 23 -7.26 -13.51 -3.61
CA VAL A 23 -7.15 -12.35 -4.54
C VAL A 23 -7.28 -12.81 -5.98
N ILE A 24 -6.64 -13.92 -6.37
CA ILE A 24 -6.76 -14.47 -7.73
C ILE A 24 -8.21 -14.93 -8.00
N ASP A 25 -8.82 -15.65 -7.06
CA ASP A 25 -10.22 -16.11 -7.19
C ASP A 25 -11.18 -14.93 -7.33
N GLU A 26 -10.95 -13.87 -6.55
CA GLU A 26 -11.75 -12.65 -6.62
C GLU A 26 -11.55 -11.89 -7.94
N ALA A 27 -10.32 -11.81 -8.43
CA ALA A 27 -10.03 -11.23 -9.74
C ALA A 27 -10.74 -11.99 -10.87
N VAL A 28 -10.74 -13.33 -10.82
CA VAL A 28 -11.52 -14.16 -11.77
C VAL A 28 -13.02 -13.85 -11.68
N ARG A 29 -13.57 -13.80 -10.46
CA ARG A 29 -14.99 -13.51 -10.21
C ARG A 29 -15.41 -12.15 -10.75
N LEU A 30 -14.52 -11.15 -10.68
CA LEU A 30 -14.76 -9.77 -11.13
C LEU A 30 -14.29 -9.51 -12.57
N GLU A 31 -13.90 -10.57 -13.29
CA GLU A 31 -13.43 -10.51 -14.70
C GLU A 31 -12.23 -9.56 -14.88
N VAL A 32 -11.35 -9.50 -13.87
CA VAL A 32 -10.08 -8.74 -13.94
C VAL A 32 -9.02 -9.60 -14.61
N ASN A 33 -8.44 -9.11 -15.70
CA ASN A 33 -7.54 -9.87 -16.55
C ASN A 33 -6.06 -9.70 -16.22
N CYS A 34 -5.71 -8.58 -15.56
CA CYS A 34 -4.33 -8.28 -15.18
C CYS A 34 -4.31 -7.62 -13.82
N ILE A 35 -3.48 -8.15 -12.93
CA ILE A 35 -3.31 -7.63 -11.57
C ILE A 35 -1.84 -7.52 -11.18
N ALA A 36 -1.56 -6.70 -10.16
CA ALA A 36 -0.31 -6.73 -9.43
C ALA A 36 -0.61 -6.79 -7.92
N ILE A 37 0.01 -7.73 -7.24
CA ILE A 37 0.02 -7.80 -5.77
C ILE A 37 1.19 -6.95 -5.30
N ALA A 38 0.89 -5.86 -4.60
CA ALA A 38 1.88 -4.86 -4.18
C ALA A 38 1.99 -4.78 -2.65
N ASP A 39 2.15 -5.94 -2.01
CA ASP A 39 2.25 -6.05 -0.56
C ASP A 39 3.35 -5.15 0.04
N HIS A 40 3.10 -4.57 1.21
CA HIS A 40 4.05 -3.69 1.89
C HIS A 40 5.33 -4.40 2.30
N ASP A 41 6.47 -3.94 1.76
CA ASP A 41 7.84 -4.37 2.10
C ASP A 41 8.05 -5.89 1.99
N THR A 42 7.25 -6.60 1.17
CA THR A 42 7.37 -8.05 0.96
C THR A 42 6.98 -8.47 -0.45
N VAL A 43 7.53 -9.61 -0.88
CA VAL A 43 7.20 -10.29 -2.13
C VAL A 43 6.82 -11.75 -1.89
N GLU A 44 6.49 -12.11 -0.66
CA GLU A 44 6.15 -13.48 -0.24
C GLU A 44 4.93 -14.06 -0.96
N ALA A 45 4.03 -13.20 -1.47
CA ALA A 45 2.91 -13.64 -2.30
C ALA A 45 3.36 -14.38 -3.58
N TYR A 46 4.57 -14.09 -4.11
CA TYR A 46 5.05 -14.60 -5.39
C TYR A 46 5.75 -15.96 -5.28
N HIS A 47 5.15 -16.92 -4.57
CA HIS A 47 5.66 -18.30 -4.51
C HIS A 47 5.22 -19.13 -5.74
N GLU A 48 5.94 -20.22 -5.99
CA GLU A 48 5.75 -21.02 -7.23
C GLU A 48 4.32 -21.56 -7.40
N GLU A 49 3.68 -21.97 -6.30
CA GLU A 49 2.30 -22.46 -6.33
C GLU A 49 1.30 -21.38 -6.76
N LEU A 50 1.49 -20.10 -6.32
CA LEU A 50 0.65 -19.01 -6.77
C LEU A 50 0.86 -18.72 -8.26
N ILE A 51 2.10 -18.70 -8.72
CA ILE A 51 2.41 -18.45 -10.14
C ILE A 51 1.75 -19.49 -11.05
N GLN A 52 1.84 -20.78 -10.66
CA GLN A 52 1.14 -21.85 -11.37
C GLN A 52 -0.38 -21.63 -11.37
N TYR A 53 -0.95 -21.30 -10.20
CA TYR A 53 -2.39 -21.07 -10.06
C TYR A 53 -2.91 -19.91 -10.93
N VAL A 54 -2.16 -18.82 -10.96
CA VAL A 54 -2.45 -17.64 -11.81
C VAL A 54 -2.49 -18.04 -13.29
N HIS A 55 -1.50 -18.85 -13.72
CA HIS A 55 -1.45 -19.34 -15.09
C HIS A 55 -2.67 -20.22 -15.44
N GLU A 56 -3.08 -21.12 -14.54
CA GLU A 56 -4.28 -21.97 -14.69
C GLU A 56 -5.58 -21.13 -14.81
N LYS A 57 -5.63 -19.99 -14.12
CA LYS A 57 -6.77 -19.07 -14.15
C LYS A 57 -6.77 -18.11 -15.33
N GLY A 58 -5.69 -18.04 -16.10
CA GLY A 58 -5.55 -17.15 -17.26
C GLY A 58 -5.47 -15.67 -16.90
N ILE A 59 -5.08 -15.35 -15.65
CA ILE A 59 -4.83 -13.98 -15.22
C ILE A 59 -3.37 -13.62 -15.50
N LYS A 60 -3.12 -12.38 -15.90
CA LYS A 60 -1.78 -11.82 -15.97
C LYS A 60 -1.40 -11.24 -14.63
N LEU A 61 -0.36 -11.77 -13.99
CA LEU A 61 0.20 -11.26 -12.74
C LEU A 61 1.51 -10.53 -13.02
N ILE A 62 1.55 -9.23 -12.68
CA ILE A 62 2.77 -8.41 -12.76
C ILE A 62 3.45 -8.44 -11.39
N PRO A 63 4.72 -8.88 -11.27
CA PRO A 63 5.45 -8.83 -10.01
C PRO A 63 5.56 -7.40 -9.51
N ALA A 64 5.11 -7.15 -8.28
CA ALA A 64 5.13 -5.83 -7.68
C ALA A 64 5.44 -5.88 -6.18
N VAL A 65 5.70 -4.71 -5.61
CA VAL A 65 5.86 -4.46 -4.18
C VAL A 65 5.51 -3.00 -3.91
N GLU A 66 4.98 -2.71 -2.76
CA GLU A 66 4.88 -1.35 -2.26
C GLU A 66 5.85 -1.14 -1.09
N ILE A 67 6.86 -0.28 -1.28
CA ILE A 67 7.84 0.04 -0.23
C ILE A 67 7.36 1.25 0.55
N SER A 68 7.15 1.07 1.85
CA SER A 68 6.84 2.17 2.77
C SER A 68 8.08 2.98 3.07
N THR A 69 8.02 4.27 2.77
CA THR A 69 9.14 5.20 2.95
C THR A 69 8.75 6.40 3.81
N LYS A 70 9.71 7.22 4.17
CA LYS A 70 9.45 8.46 4.89
C LYS A 70 10.37 9.58 4.38
N ILE A 71 9.79 10.77 4.16
CA ILE A 71 10.54 12.00 3.93
C ILE A 71 10.03 13.07 4.91
N LYS A 72 10.92 13.60 5.74
CA LYS A 72 10.56 14.49 6.86
C LYS A 72 9.51 13.81 7.75
N LYS A 73 8.28 14.34 7.77
CA LYS A 73 7.15 13.81 8.56
C LYS A 73 6.18 12.98 7.75
N CYS A 74 6.25 13.05 6.40
CA CYS A 74 5.31 12.42 5.50
C CYS A 74 5.70 10.98 5.20
N GLY A 75 4.74 10.06 5.31
CA GLY A 75 4.85 8.72 4.77
C GLY A 75 4.63 8.75 3.27
N ILE A 76 5.57 8.22 2.50
CA ILE A 76 5.47 8.14 1.04
C ILE A 76 5.61 6.68 0.64
N HIS A 77 4.74 6.22 -0.22
CA HIS A 77 4.79 4.85 -0.73
C HIS A 77 5.34 4.82 -2.15
N VAL A 78 6.18 3.83 -2.40
CA VAL A 78 6.85 3.67 -3.70
C VAL A 78 6.54 2.27 -4.24
N LEU A 79 5.80 2.22 -5.34
CA LEU A 79 5.50 0.99 -6.06
C LEU A 79 6.69 0.59 -6.93
N GLY A 80 7.06 -0.67 -6.83
CA GLY A 80 8.00 -1.32 -7.72
C GLY A 80 7.28 -2.34 -8.58
N TYR A 81 7.38 -2.23 -9.91
CA TYR A 81 6.78 -3.18 -10.83
C TYR A 81 7.83 -3.93 -11.65
N ASN A 82 7.47 -5.13 -12.11
CA ASN A 82 8.32 -6.00 -12.92
C ASN A 82 9.68 -6.28 -12.25
N ILE A 83 9.66 -6.44 -10.94
CA ILE A 83 10.82 -6.73 -10.11
C ILE A 83 11.19 -8.22 -10.21
N ASP A 84 12.48 -8.52 -10.10
CA ASP A 84 12.94 -9.89 -9.86
C ASP A 84 12.67 -10.26 -8.39
N VAL A 85 11.55 -10.94 -8.16
CA VAL A 85 11.11 -11.38 -6.81
C VAL A 85 12.06 -12.41 -6.16
N LYS A 86 13.01 -12.96 -6.93
CA LYS A 86 14.04 -13.89 -6.43
C LYS A 86 15.40 -13.21 -6.24
N ASN A 87 15.52 -11.90 -6.49
CA ASN A 87 16.77 -11.16 -6.33
C ASN A 87 17.24 -11.19 -4.87
N PRO A 88 18.40 -11.81 -4.56
CA PRO A 88 18.81 -12.05 -3.18
C PRO A 88 19.15 -10.75 -2.42
N THR A 89 19.65 -9.73 -3.11
CA THR A 89 19.93 -8.43 -2.51
C THR A 89 18.64 -7.74 -2.12
N PHE A 90 17.64 -7.72 -3.02
CA PHE A 90 16.34 -7.14 -2.78
C PHE A 90 15.61 -7.83 -1.63
N LEU A 91 15.60 -9.17 -1.61
CA LEU A 91 15.01 -9.96 -0.51
C LEU A 91 15.65 -9.63 0.85
N LYS A 92 16.97 -9.44 0.88
CA LYS A 92 17.68 -9.03 2.10
C LYS A 92 17.30 -7.61 2.53
N GLU A 93 17.17 -6.67 1.60
CA GLU A 93 16.75 -5.30 1.89
C GLU A 93 15.32 -5.26 2.44
N LEU A 94 14.37 -5.98 1.82
CA LEU A 94 13.00 -6.13 2.32
C LEU A 94 12.97 -6.77 3.72
N SER A 95 13.76 -7.82 3.95
CA SER A 95 13.89 -8.44 5.28
C SER A 95 14.37 -7.43 6.33
N THR A 96 15.28 -6.51 5.97
CA THR A 96 15.74 -5.45 6.87
C THR A 96 14.62 -4.49 7.24
N LEU A 97 13.76 -4.12 6.28
CA LEU A 97 12.57 -3.29 6.54
C LEU A 97 11.57 -4.01 7.45
N ARG A 98 11.29 -5.29 7.19
CA ARG A 98 10.40 -6.10 8.04
C ARG A 98 10.94 -6.23 9.47
N ASN A 99 12.25 -6.46 9.64
CA ASN A 99 12.87 -6.49 10.96
C ASN A 99 12.73 -5.15 11.72
N ALA A 100 12.86 -4.02 11.02
CA ALA A 100 12.62 -2.71 11.61
C ALA A 100 11.16 -2.55 12.07
N ARG A 101 10.18 -3.15 11.37
CA ARG A 101 8.78 -3.19 11.80
C ARG A 101 8.58 -4.01 13.07
N GLN A 102 9.31 -5.13 13.23
CA GLN A 102 9.26 -5.93 14.46
C GLN A 102 9.82 -5.18 15.67
N VAL A 103 10.89 -4.41 15.48
CA VAL A 103 11.42 -3.52 16.54
C VAL A 103 10.41 -2.42 16.86
N TYR A 104 9.82 -1.80 15.86
CA TYR A 104 8.76 -0.81 16.01
C TYR A 104 7.56 -1.35 16.80
N LEU A 105 7.08 -2.57 16.47
CA LEU A 105 5.98 -3.22 17.18
C LEU A 105 6.25 -3.29 18.69
N LYS A 106 7.42 -3.76 19.09
CA LYS A 106 7.79 -3.87 20.52
C LYS A 106 7.77 -2.52 21.21
N GLN A 107 8.38 -1.49 20.59
CA GLN A 107 8.45 -0.16 21.16
C GLN A 107 7.07 0.52 21.25
N VAL A 108 6.20 0.31 20.26
CA VAL A 108 4.83 0.81 20.30
C VAL A 108 4.01 0.10 21.37
N ALA A 109 4.15 -1.23 21.48
CA ALA A 109 3.44 -2.03 22.47
C ALA A 109 3.79 -1.57 23.90
N GLU A 110 5.07 -1.32 24.22
CA GLU A 110 5.51 -0.79 25.51
C GLU A 110 4.80 0.55 25.84
N LYS A 111 4.67 1.45 24.85
CA LYS A 111 3.97 2.72 25.06
C LYS A 111 2.46 2.54 25.22
N LEU A 112 1.86 1.65 24.43
CA LEU A 112 0.42 1.36 24.53
C LEU A 112 0.07 0.71 25.86
N GLU A 113 0.93 -0.17 26.39
CA GLU A 113 0.76 -0.75 27.73
C GLU A 113 0.80 0.33 28.84
N VAL A 114 1.69 1.32 28.73
CA VAL A 114 1.73 2.47 29.66
C VAL A 114 0.43 3.29 29.61
N LEU A 115 -0.23 3.34 28.45
CA LEU A 115 -1.52 4.00 28.27
C LEU A 115 -2.71 3.13 28.72
N GLY A 116 -2.46 1.89 29.17
CA GLY A 116 -3.49 0.96 29.64
C GLY A 116 -4.07 0.04 28.56
N TYR A 117 -3.52 0.04 27.35
CA TYR A 117 -3.95 -0.85 26.27
C TYR A 117 -3.20 -2.18 26.29
N GLN A 118 -3.90 -3.28 26.09
CA GLN A 118 -3.33 -4.62 25.96
C GLN A 118 -3.07 -4.95 24.48
N VAL A 119 -1.82 -5.27 24.14
CA VAL A 119 -1.37 -5.63 22.78
C VAL A 119 -0.99 -7.12 22.74
N ASP A 120 -1.40 -7.83 21.70
CA ASP A 120 -0.98 -9.21 21.47
C ASP A 120 0.29 -9.26 20.62
N ILE A 121 1.45 -9.00 21.26
CA ILE A 121 2.75 -8.99 20.59
C ILE A 121 3.05 -10.37 19.96
N ASP A 122 2.69 -11.48 20.64
CA ASP A 122 2.96 -12.83 20.15
C ASP A 122 2.20 -13.14 18.87
N LYS A 123 0.96 -12.67 18.76
CA LYS A 123 0.15 -12.78 17.54
C LYS A 123 0.70 -11.88 16.43
N LEU A 124 0.94 -10.60 16.74
CA LEU A 124 1.37 -9.60 15.77
C LEU A 124 2.79 -9.87 15.23
N SER A 125 3.69 -10.41 16.06
CA SER A 125 5.06 -10.75 15.62
C SER A 125 5.15 -11.90 14.62
N LYS A 126 4.07 -12.69 14.48
CA LYS A 126 3.98 -13.77 13.49
C LYS A 126 3.58 -13.30 12.09
N LEU A 127 3.13 -12.06 11.96
CA LEU A 127 2.81 -11.47 10.67
C LEU A 127 4.11 -11.22 9.88
N GLU A 128 4.12 -11.54 8.59
CA GLU A 128 5.25 -11.26 7.69
C GLU A 128 5.56 -9.76 7.69
N THR A 129 4.54 -8.92 7.59
CA THR A 129 4.66 -7.47 7.67
C THR A 129 3.65 -6.88 8.64
N VAL A 130 4.11 -6.46 9.83
CA VAL A 130 3.25 -5.77 10.80
C VAL A 130 3.15 -4.27 10.46
N THR A 131 1.91 -3.76 10.41
CA THR A 131 1.59 -2.36 10.12
C THR A 131 0.93 -1.69 11.33
N LYS A 132 0.78 -0.34 11.29
CA LYS A 132 -0.03 0.39 12.27
C LYS A 132 -1.48 -0.09 12.30
N ALA A 133 -2.02 -0.44 11.12
CA ALA A 133 -3.38 -0.96 11.00
C ALA A 133 -3.57 -2.27 11.76
N HIS A 134 -2.60 -3.19 11.68
CA HIS A 134 -2.61 -4.43 12.46
C HIS A 134 -2.63 -4.17 13.98
N ILE A 135 -1.79 -3.24 14.45
CA ILE A 135 -1.71 -2.90 15.88
C ILE A 135 -3.03 -2.25 16.33
N ALA A 136 -3.54 -1.28 15.58
CA ALA A 136 -4.81 -0.62 15.88
C ALA A 136 -5.97 -1.62 15.89
N LYS A 137 -6.04 -2.52 14.90
CA LYS A 137 -7.06 -3.57 14.83
C LYS A 137 -7.01 -4.49 16.04
N ASP A 138 -5.82 -4.91 16.46
CA ASP A 138 -5.65 -5.75 17.65
C ASP A 138 -6.17 -5.03 18.92
N ILE A 139 -5.89 -3.73 19.06
CA ILE A 139 -6.36 -2.92 20.20
C ILE A 139 -7.88 -2.76 20.20
N ILE A 140 -8.47 -2.32 19.08
CA ILE A 140 -9.90 -1.96 19.05
C ILE A 140 -10.84 -3.17 19.07
N THR A 141 -10.35 -4.36 18.70
CA THR A 141 -11.14 -5.59 18.71
C THR A 141 -11.07 -6.37 20.01
N LYS A 142 -10.16 -6.00 20.92
CA LYS A 142 -10.02 -6.65 22.23
C LYS A 142 -11.01 -6.12 23.25
N GLU A 143 -11.81 -7.01 23.82
CA GLU A 143 -12.78 -6.66 24.86
C GLU A 143 -12.11 -6.02 26.10
N GLN A 144 -10.89 -6.47 26.42
CA GLN A 144 -10.10 -5.94 27.55
C GLN A 144 -9.74 -4.47 27.39
N ASN A 145 -9.70 -3.95 26.16
CA ASN A 145 -9.36 -2.57 25.87
C ASN A 145 -10.61 -1.65 25.83
N ARG A 146 -11.81 -2.22 25.81
CA ARG A 146 -13.05 -1.50 25.56
C ARG A 146 -13.26 -0.31 26.49
N ASN A 147 -13.10 -0.54 27.81
CA ASN A 147 -13.30 0.54 28.80
C ASN A 147 -12.29 1.68 28.61
N GLN A 148 -11.02 1.34 28.27
CA GLN A 148 -9.99 2.33 28.02
C GLN A 148 -10.28 3.12 26.73
N LEU A 149 -10.73 2.46 25.68
CA LEU A 149 -11.13 3.11 24.43
C LEU A 149 -12.32 4.06 24.63
N GLU A 150 -13.38 3.61 25.33
CA GLU A 150 -14.53 4.46 25.65
C GLU A 150 -14.15 5.66 26.54
N HIS A 151 -13.20 5.47 27.47
CA HIS A 151 -12.68 6.56 28.29
C HIS A 151 -11.93 7.60 27.46
N ASP A 152 -11.03 7.17 26.56
CA ASP A 152 -10.13 8.07 25.84
C ASP A 152 -10.79 8.74 24.63
N PHE A 153 -11.76 8.08 23.99
CA PHE A 153 -12.44 8.56 22.79
C PHE A 153 -13.90 8.99 23.01
N GLY A 154 -14.53 8.58 24.11
CA GLY A 154 -15.98 8.77 24.33
C GLY A 154 -16.86 7.81 23.53
N HIS A 155 -16.27 6.97 22.68
CA HIS A 155 -16.90 5.93 21.85
C HIS A 155 -15.86 4.87 21.46
N LEU A 156 -16.25 3.82 20.74
CA LEU A 156 -15.31 2.86 20.16
C LEU A 156 -14.77 3.43 18.83
N PRO A 157 -13.46 3.77 18.77
CA PRO A 157 -12.86 4.33 17.56
C PRO A 157 -12.72 3.27 16.46
N ASN A 158 -12.64 3.71 15.19
CA ASN A 158 -12.14 2.89 14.13
C ASN A 158 -10.60 2.88 14.10
N GLN A 159 -10.00 2.06 13.21
CA GLN A 159 -8.54 1.93 13.11
C GLN A 159 -7.84 3.24 12.78
N GLY A 160 -8.37 3.99 11.81
CA GLY A 160 -7.80 5.26 11.39
C GLY A 160 -7.80 6.28 12.52
N GLU A 161 -8.92 6.45 13.21
CA GLU A 161 -9.06 7.35 14.34
C GLU A 161 -8.10 7.00 15.49
N PHE A 162 -7.93 5.69 15.78
CA PHE A 162 -6.99 5.26 16.81
C PHE A 162 -5.54 5.59 16.41
N ILE A 163 -5.17 5.35 15.15
CA ILE A 163 -3.83 5.66 14.62
C ILE A 163 -3.56 7.18 14.68
N GLU A 164 -4.51 7.99 14.23
CA GLU A 164 -4.38 9.45 14.21
C GLU A 164 -4.22 10.04 15.61
N THR A 165 -4.97 9.50 16.58
CA THR A 165 -5.03 10.07 17.94
C THR A 165 -3.94 9.54 18.87
N ILE A 166 -3.53 8.28 18.68
CA ILE A 166 -2.65 7.58 19.64
C ILE A 166 -1.26 7.30 19.07
N MET A 167 -1.12 7.00 17.75
CA MET A 167 0.10 6.42 17.20
C MET A 167 0.88 7.33 16.23
N ASN A 168 0.30 8.43 15.77
CA ASN A 168 0.96 9.34 14.85
C ASN A 168 1.92 10.30 15.56
N GLU A 169 2.73 11.04 14.80
CA GLU A 169 3.72 11.97 15.33
C GLU A 169 3.05 13.03 16.21
N GLY A 170 3.60 13.22 17.40
CA GLY A 170 3.03 14.09 18.42
C GLY A 170 2.00 13.41 19.35
N CYS A 171 1.62 12.16 19.07
CA CYS A 171 0.65 11.40 19.88
C CYS A 171 1.34 10.53 20.95
N PRO A 172 0.59 10.09 22.01
CA PRO A 172 1.18 9.45 23.19
C PRO A 172 2.00 8.19 22.91
N ALA A 173 1.56 7.33 21.97
CA ALA A 173 2.26 6.09 21.62
C ALA A 173 3.11 6.22 20.34
N TYR A 174 3.42 7.44 19.92
CA TYR A 174 4.30 7.63 18.77
C TYR A 174 5.67 7.01 18.98
N VAL A 175 6.10 6.22 18.01
CA VAL A 175 7.45 5.70 17.87
C VAL A 175 7.94 6.01 16.47
N GLU A 176 9.16 6.49 16.35
CA GLU A 176 9.77 6.68 15.04
C GLU A 176 10.18 5.32 14.44
N LYS A 177 9.51 4.93 13.35
CA LYS A 177 9.87 3.71 12.63
C LYS A 177 11.08 3.97 11.74
N LYS A 178 12.13 3.18 11.88
CA LYS A 178 13.24 3.18 10.91
C LYS A 178 12.73 2.67 9.58
N THR A 179 12.82 3.51 8.57
CA THR A 179 12.44 3.18 7.20
C THR A 179 13.40 3.88 6.23
N VAL A 180 13.31 3.52 4.97
CA VAL A 180 14.11 4.13 3.90
C VAL A 180 13.46 5.40 3.38
N THR A 181 14.24 6.23 2.71
CA THR A 181 13.73 7.37 1.93
C THR A 181 13.14 6.89 0.60
N PRO A 182 12.26 7.69 -0.07
CA PRO A 182 11.76 7.37 -1.41
C PRO A 182 12.90 7.10 -2.42
N LYS A 183 14.00 7.84 -2.33
CA LYS A 183 15.19 7.64 -3.18
C LYS A 183 15.88 6.31 -2.95
N GLU A 184 16.00 5.87 -1.70
CA GLU A 184 16.58 4.56 -1.35
C GLU A 184 15.67 3.44 -1.83
N ALA A 185 14.36 3.53 -1.61
CA ALA A 185 13.38 2.57 -2.13
C ALA A 185 13.43 2.46 -3.66
N ALA A 186 13.49 3.58 -4.35
CA ALA A 186 13.66 3.62 -5.81
C ALA A 186 14.94 2.90 -6.27
N LYS A 187 16.04 3.04 -5.53
CA LYS A 187 17.29 2.33 -5.81
C LYS A 187 17.15 0.83 -5.58
N MET A 188 16.49 0.39 -4.51
CA MET A 188 16.20 -1.03 -4.24
C MET A 188 15.42 -1.65 -5.39
N ILE A 189 14.32 -1.01 -5.81
CA ILE A 189 13.47 -1.45 -6.92
C ILE A 189 14.28 -1.57 -8.22
N ARG A 190 15.07 -0.56 -8.58
CA ARG A 190 15.90 -0.60 -9.80
C ARG A 190 16.98 -1.67 -9.76
N ASN A 191 17.59 -1.90 -8.61
CA ASN A 191 18.56 -2.98 -8.44
C ASN A 191 17.93 -4.37 -8.63
N ALA A 192 16.62 -4.49 -8.39
CA ALA A 192 15.83 -5.68 -8.68
C ALA A 192 15.26 -5.70 -10.13
N GLY A 193 15.68 -4.78 -10.99
CA GLY A 193 15.25 -4.71 -12.40
C GLY A 193 13.89 -4.02 -12.62
N GLY A 194 13.28 -3.49 -11.56
CA GLY A 194 11.93 -2.97 -11.59
C GLY A 194 11.78 -1.52 -12.06
N LYS A 195 10.52 -1.13 -12.33
CA LYS A 195 10.08 0.23 -12.61
C LYS A 195 9.61 0.90 -11.32
N VAL A 196 9.92 2.17 -11.17
CA VAL A 196 9.62 2.96 -9.96
C VAL A 196 8.42 3.86 -10.22
N VAL A 197 7.37 3.70 -9.43
CA VAL A 197 6.14 4.49 -9.55
C VAL A 197 5.79 5.07 -8.17
N LEU A 198 5.44 6.36 -8.12
CA LEU A 198 4.90 6.97 -6.90
C LEU A 198 3.46 6.49 -6.69
N ALA A 199 3.17 5.84 -5.57
CA ALA A 199 1.83 5.39 -5.22
C ALA A 199 0.89 6.58 -4.94
N HIS A 200 -0.38 6.45 -5.25
CA HIS A 200 -1.53 7.29 -4.88
C HIS A 200 -1.21 8.76 -4.51
N PRO A 201 -0.67 9.59 -5.42
CA PRO A 201 -0.20 10.95 -5.08
C PRO A 201 -1.31 11.87 -4.55
N VAL A 202 -2.57 11.57 -4.82
CA VAL A 202 -3.72 12.32 -4.29
C VAL A 202 -3.80 12.23 -2.77
N SER A 203 -3.47 11.09 -2.16
CA SER A 203 -3.54 10.92 -0.70
C SER A 203 -2.65 11.92 0.03
N TYR A 204 -1.42 12.14 -0.44
CA TYR A 204 -0.47 13.09 0.18
C TYR A 204 -0.94 14.54 0.18
N ARG A 205 -1.83 14.91 -0.74
CA ARG A 205 -2.45 16.25 -0.73
C ARG A 205 -3.42 16.43 0.43
N TYR A 206 -4.18 15.39 0.73
CA TYR A 206 -5.26 15.45 1.73
C TYR A 206 -4.79 15.03 3.13
N GLU A 207 -3.84 14.12 3.23
CA GLU A 207 -3.32 13.63 4.51
C GLU A 207 -2.16 14.49 5.03
N ASP A 208 -1.21 14.84 4.15
CA ASP A 208 0.03 15.53 4.51
C ASP A 208 0.08 16.99 4.02
N ASN A 209 -0.96 17.49 3.36
CA ASN A 209 -1.03 18.83 2.74
C ASN A 209 0.12 19.11 1.76
N LEU A 210 0.65 18.09 1.09
CA LEU A 210 1.70 18.28 0.10
C LEU A 210 1.13 18.94 -1.17
N SER A 211 1.77 20.00 -1.61
CA SER A 211 1.46 20.63 -2.89
C SER A 211 1.94 19.75 -4.07
N PRO A 212 1.34 19.86 -5.26
CA PRO A 212 1.83 19.17 -6.46
C PRO A 212 3.30 19.46 -6.77
N LYS A 213 3.81 20.64 -6.40
CA LYS A 213 5.21 21.01 -6.56
C LYS A 213 6.12 20.19 -5.64
N GLU A 214 5.75 20.02 -4.38
CA GLU A 214 6.52 19.19 -3.42
C GLU A 214 6.50 17.72 -3.82
N ILE A 215 5.36 17.22 -4.30
CA ILE A 215 5.25 15.88 -4.87
C ILE A 215 6.17 15.70 -6.09
N LEU A 216 6.25 16.71 -6.96
CA LEU A 216 7.18 16.69 -8.09
C LEU A 216 8.65 16.64 -7.66
N GLU A 217 9.01 17.33 -6.57
CA GLU A 217 10.37 17.25 -6.01
C GLU A 217 10.70 15.85 -5.53
N ILE A 218 9.77 15.17 -4.85
CA ILE A 218 9.92 13.77 -4.44
C ILE A 218 10.10 12.87 -5.66
N ILE A 219 9.23 12.99 -6.67
CA ILE A 219 9.30 12.25 -7.93
C ILE A 219 10.67 12.40 -8.61
N LYS A 220 11.18 13.63 -8.67
CA LYS A 220 12.49 13.93 -9.25
C LYS A 220 13.65 13.35 -8.42
N GLU A 221 13.57 13.43 -7.09
CA GLU A 221 14.61 12.89 -6.21
C GLU A 221 14.74 11.36 -6.33
N MET A 222 13.61 10.65 -6.42
CA MET A 222 13.59 9.21 -6.63
C MET A 222 13.75 8.83 -8.11
N GLN A 223 13.74 9.80 -9.03
CA GLN A 223 13.77 9.59 -10.48
C GLN A 223 12.66 8.62 -10.92
N ALA A 224 11.44 8.82 -10.44
CA ALA A 224 10.34 7.91 -10.74
C ALA A 224 10.08 7.81 -12.25
N ASP A 225 9.76 6.59 -12.69
CA ASP A 225 9.37 6.32 -14.07
C ASP A 225 7.91 6.71 -14.33
N GLY A 226 7.09 6.70 -13.26
CA GLY A 226 5.67 6.99 -13.33
C GLY A 226 5.05 7.39 -12.00
N ILE A 227 3.73 7.62 -12.05
CA ILE A 227 2.86 7.85 -10.90
C ILE A 227 1.57 7.03 -11.01
N GLU A 228 0.99 6.63 -9.90
CA GLU A 228 -0.34 6.05 -9.84
C GLU A 228 -1.38 7.17 -9.92
N SER A 229 -1.64 7.64 -11.14
CA SER A 229 -2.53 8.76 -11.41
C SER A 229 -4.00 8.38 -11.37
N ASN A 230 -4.30 7.11 -11.62
CA ASN A 230 -5.67 6.59 -11.66
C ASN A 230 -5.98 5.87 -10.35
N TYR A 231 -6.25 6.67 -9.32
CA TYR A 231 -6.54 6.25 -7.96
C TYR A 231 -7.68 7.10 -7.40
N ILE A 232 -8.56 6.48 -6.59
CA ILE A 232 -9.66 7.18 -5.91
C ILE A 232 -9.35 7.22 -4.42
N TYR A 233 -9.12 8.41 -3.91
CA TYR A 233 -8.93 8.63 -2.49
C TYR A 233 -10.27 8.75 -1.78
N ILE A 234 -10.41 8.08 -0.64
CA ILE A 234 -11.59 8.19 0.22
C ILE A 234 -11.16 8.83 1.53
N ASP A 235 -11.69 10.01 1.81
CA ASP A 235 -11.36 10.76 3.01
C ASP A 235 -12.02 10.17 4.28
N LYS A 236 -11.65 10.71 5.44
CA LYS A 236 -12.21 10.32 6.74
C LYS A 236 -13.73 10.52 6.88
N ASN A 237 -14.35 11.31 6.02
CA ASN A 237 -15.79 11.53 5.95
C ASN A 237 -16.46 10.59 4.93
N GLN A 238 -15.75 9.60 4.40
CA GLN A 238 -16.17 8.68 3.33
C GLN A 238 -16.50 9.40 2.01
N GLN A 239 -15.93 10.57 1.80
CA GLN A 239 -16.06 11.29 0.54
C GLN A 239 -15.04 10.76 -0.48
N LYS A 240 -15.54 10.32 -1.63
CA LYS A 240 -14.69 9.90 -2.76
C LYS A 240 -14.11 11.12 -3.47
N ILE A 241 -12.80 11.14 -3.61
CA ILE A 241 -12.05 12.19 -4.29
C ILE A 241 -11.35 11.56 -5.49
N ASP A 242 -11.79 11.95 -6.68
CA ASP A 242 -11.20 11.55 -7.96
C ASP A 242 -10.45 12.74 -8.57
N GLU A 243 -9.13 12.69 -8.52
CA GLU A 243 -8.25 13.64 -9.18
C GLU A 243 -7.51 13.02 -10.38
N SER A 244 -7.96 11.88 -10.91
CA SER A 244 -7.29 11.17 -11.99
C SER A 244 -7.00 12.06 -13.21
N ASN A 245 -7.94 12.92 -13.60
CA ASN A 245 -7.73 13.86 -14.70
C ASN A 245 -6.58 14.84 -14.42
N PHE A 246 -6.49 15.37 -13.21
CA PHE A 246 -5.41 16.27 -12.80
C PHE A 246 -4.07 15.53 -12.82
N TRP A 247 -3.99 14.34 -12.23
CA TRP A 247 -2.75 13.57 -12.14
C TRP A 247 -2.31 12.99 -13.48
N ASN A 248 -3.23 12.66 -14.39
CA ASN A 248 -2.91 12.26 -15.76
C ASN A 248 -2.32 13.45 -16.55
N GLN A 249 -2.88 14.66 -16.41
CA GLN A 249 -2.31 15.85 -17.03
C GLN A 249 -0.95 16.22 -16.43
N PHE A 250 -0.80 16.08 -15.13
CA PHE A 250 0.48 16.23 -14.42
C PHE A 250 1.54 15.26 -14.95
N ALA A 251 1.20 13.98 -15.08
CA ALA A 251 2.09 12.96 -15.63
C ALA A 251 2.52 13.30 -17.07
N GLN A 252 1.58 13.70 -17.91
CA GLN A 252 1.88 14.13 -19.28
C GLN A 252 2.84 15.32 -19.31
N THR A 253 2.59 16.34 -18.49
CA THR A 253 3.42 17.56 -18.40
C THR A 253 4.86 17.25 -17.96
N HIS A 254 5.03 16.25 -17.12
CA HIS A 254 6.32 15.88 -16.54
C HIS A 254 6.95 14.62 -17.16
N HIS A 255 6.39 14.15 -18.29
CA HIS A 255 6.86 12.96 -19.04
C HIS A 255 6.92 11.69 -18.18
N LEU A 256 5.99 11.54 -17.25
CA LEU A 256 5.83 10.35 -16.40
C LEU A 256 4.86 9.35 -17.03
N LYS A 257 5.07 8.09 -16.76
CA LYS A 257 4.09 7.03 -17.05
C LYS A 257 2.98 7.04 -15.99
N THR A 258 1.85 6.43 -16.32
CA THR A 258 0.69 6.35 -15.42
C THR A 258 0.36 4.91 -15.09
N THR A 259 -0.12 4.66 -13.89
CA THR A 259 -0.69 3.37 -13.48
C THR A 259 -2.10 3.56 -12.90
N ILE A 260 -2.77 2.44 -12.64
CA ILE A 260 -4.08 2.36 -12.00
C ILE A 260 -4.04 1.31 -10.92
N GLY A 261 -4.62 1.60 -9.76
CA GLY A 261 -4.75 0.65 -8.68
C GLY A 261 -5.90 1.00 -7.73
N SER A 262 -6.49 -0.03 -7.14
CA SER A 262 -7.54 0.14 -6.14
C SER A 262 -6.99 0.37 -4.73
N ASP A 263 -5.73 -0.02 -4.50
CA ASP A 263 -5.14 -0.11 -3.16
C ASP A 263 -5.99 -0.98 -2.23
N PHE A 264 -6.51 -2.07 -2.79
CA PHE A 264 -7.44 -2.95 -2.11
C PHE A 264 -6.78 -3.64 -0.91
N HIS A 265 -7.32 -3.44 0.28
CA HIS A 265 -6.92 -4.14 1.50
C HIS A 265 -8.00 -5.10 2.02
N CYS A 266 -9.26 -4.67 1.96
CA CYS A 266 -10.38 -5.49 2.41
C CYS A 266 -11.68 -5.06 1.73
N LYS A 267 -12.69 -5.92 1.84
CA LYS A 267 -14.05 -5.58 1.42
C LYS A 267 -14.68 -4.66 2.47
N ASP A 268 -14.51 -3.40 2.28
CA ASP A 268 -15.13 -2.35 3.09
C ASP A 268 -15.74 -1.26 2.18
N ASN A 269 -16.17 -0.16 2.78
CA ASN A 269 -16.68 0.98 2.03
C ASN A 269 -15.61 2.05 1.76
N LEU A 270 -14.34 1.79 2.16
CA LEU A 270 -13.25 2.75 2.11
C LEU A 270 -12.38 2.59 0.87
N HIS A 271 -12.37 1.39 0.27
CA HIS A 271 -11.58 1.09 -0.91
C HIS A 271 -12.44 0.50 -2.02
N PRO A 272 -12.17 0.78 -3.30
CA PRO A 272 -12.80 0.06 -4.40
C PRO A 272 -12.51 -1.44 -4.28
N GLU A 273 -13.46 -2.30 -4.66
CA GLU A 273 -13.15 -3.72 -4.85
C GLU A 273 -12.16 -3.90 -6.00
N ILE A 274 -11.46 -5.03 -6.03
CA ILE A 274 -10.45 -5.39 -7.05
C ILE A 274 -10.99 -5.13 -8.46
N GLY A 275 -10.29 -4.29 -9.23
CA GLY A 275 -10.66 -3.94 -10.61
C GLY A 275 -11.89 -3.05 -10.79
N LEU A 276 -12.67 -2.79 -9.72
CA LEU A 276 -13.84 -1.93 -9.83
C LEU A 276 -13.51 -0.43 -9.90
N ILE A 277 -12.27 -0.06 -9.64
CA ILE A 277 -11.79 1.31 -9.87
C ILE A 277 -12.08 1.79 -11.31
N GLN A 278 -12.06 0.88 -12.28
CA GLN A 278 -12.40 1.19 -13.67
C GLN A 278 -13.89 1.48 -13.93
N GLU A 279 -14.76 1.28 -12.99
CA GLU A 279 -16.16 1.73 -13.08
C GLU A 279 -16.27 3.24 -12.90
N ASN A 280 -15.31 3.85 -12.23
CA ASN A 280 -15.22 5.30 -12.01
C ASN A 280 -14.22 5.94 -13.00
N ILE A 281 -13.07 5.31 -13.22
CA ILE A 281 -12.00 5.80 -14.09
C ILE A 281 -12.01 5.02 -15.41
N HIS A 282 -12.42 5.69 -16.48
CA HIS A 282 -12.53 5.05 -17.79
C HIS A 282 -11.21 5.19 -18.57
N LEU A 283 -10.46 4.09 -18.66
CA LEU A 283 -9.29 4.00 -19.54
C LEU A 283 -9.69 3.47 -20.92
N SER A 284 -9.09 4.02 -21.97
CA SER A 284 -9.14 3.45 -23.31
C SER A 284 -8.26 2.21 -23.42
N GLU A 285 -8.50 1.37 -24.43
CA GLU A 285 -7.64 0.20 -24.69
C GLU A 285 -6.18 0.61 -24.96
N THR A 286 -5.97 1.76 -25.61
CA THR A 286 -4.64 2.31 -25.87
C THR A 286 -3.92 2.70 -24.57
N GLU A 287 -4.61 3.34 -23.63
CA GLU A 287 -4.02 3.69 -22.33
C GLU A 287 -3.65 2.45 -21.53
N ILE A 288 -4.52 1.45 -21.49
CA ILE A 288 -4.22 0.16 -20.85
C ILE A 288 -3.01 -0.51 -21.52
N HIS A 289 -2.98 -0.55 -22.87
CA HIS A 289 -1.87 -1.13 -23.60
C HIS A 289 -0.54 -0.42 -23.28
N ASN A 290 -0.50 0.90 -23.33
CA ASN A 290 0.69 1.69 -23.04
C ASN A 290 1.17 1.49 -21.60
N MET A 291 0.26 1.35 -20.67
CA MET A 291 0.55 1.07 -19.25
C MET A 291 1.20 -0.31 -19.08
N LEU A 292 0.63 -1.35 -19.68
CA LEU A 292 1.17 -2.70 -19.63
C LEU A 292 2.51 -2.80 -20.35
N GLU A 293 2.66 -2.16 -21.52
CA GLU A 293 3.94 -2.11 -22.23
C GLU A 293 5.05 -1.45 -21.41
N PHE A 294 4.72 -0.39 -20.68
CA PHE A 294 5.65 0.27 -19.77
C PHE A 294 6.11 -0.67 -18.64
N LEU A 295 5.19 -1.45 -18.07
CA LEU A 295 5.48 -2.32 -16.94
C LEU A 295 6.21 -3.61 -17.33
N GLU A 296 6.20 -3.99 -18.61
CA GLU A 296 6.82 -5.24 -19.09
C GLU A 296 8.25 -5.07 -19.67
N LYS A 297 8.59 -3.85 -20.07
CA LYS A 297 9.91 -3.51 -20.65
C LYS A 297 10.87 -2.96 -19.62
#